data_9e3dabbe4f3bc96db6ed8c670d89fd01
#
_entry.id   9e3dabbe4f3bc96db6ed8c670d89fd01
#
_cell.length_a   1.000
_cell.length_b   1.000
_cell.length_c   1.000
_cell.angle_alpha   90.00
_cell.angle_beta   90.00
_cell.angle_gamma   90.00
#
_symmetry.space_group_name_H-M   'P 1'
#
loop_
_entity.id
_entity.type
_entity.pdbx_description
1 polymer ?
#
loop_
_entity_poly.entity_id
_entity_poly.type
_entity_poly.pdbx_seq_one_letter_code
_entity_poly.pdbx_strand_id
1 'polypeptide(L)'
;MVSEIQNLSKYSLNDSEKMSLIEGVLEEFREVHVLRAPELRFDYKADYSLQEDSIPCDEKAVLLKDSDLLEEPAKYCPECGRKYPEGENVCFDCLVHLKNISDKIEISQIEYAPQFTFKGKHSFDAFDELLSMDNLSKINQFRFSIEDYSQIIHSIKLQALKNFDDIVKSNEIDFDELEILDKIILFAKSFVNVKYKSSGPQLGYFEDNTIFIDDRQTDSLQITTLIHELSHFIIQEILMGIVCKILDASRCDFIESVVSFILSYTPFTQLIDEYSAHNVEGRFTIFGFQDYSSYLQIESELDGEMSREEIEITKSIGNTFALTIKDVLESLIDRDLREDIKDQFMSDVLDRPNYAALRMENCQILNDEGFIKSIWLILNDGFEVATSNMDYFTKNL
;
A
#
# COMPACT_ATOMS: atom_id res chain seq x y z
N MET A 1 -21.21 -7.54 30.65
CA MET A 1 -20.79 -7.85 29.26
C MET A 1 -21.98 -7.87 28.30
N VAL A 2 -22.93 -8.84 28.30
CA VAL A 2 -24.07 -8.86 27.36
C VAL A 2 -24.96 -7.61 27.46
N SER A 3 -25.19 -7.07 28.67
CA SER A 3 -25.98 -5.84 28.87
C SER A 3 -25.24 -4.56 28.44
N GLU A 4 -23.92 -4.58 28.42
CA GLU A 4 -23.09 -3.47 27.95
C GLU A 4 -22.99 -3.45 26.44
N ILE A 5 -22.85 -4.64 25.79
CA ILE A 5 -22.88 -4.79 24.34
C ILE A 5 -24.23 -4.31 23.77
N GLN A 6 -25.36 -4.59 24.46
CA GLN A 6 -26.68 -4.07 24.06
C GLN A 6 -26.78 -2.54 24.20
N ASN A 7 -25.96 -1.92 25.07
CA ASN A 7 -25.88 -0.46 25.16
C ASN A 7 -24.97 0.16 24.08
N LEU A 8 -23.94 -0.53 23.63
CA LEU A 8 -23.04 -0.07 22.58
C LEU A 8 -23.78 0.07 21.22
N SER A 9 -24.77 -0.82 20.94
CA SER A 9 -25.63 -0.71 19.75
C SER A 9 -26.46 0.60 19.69
N LYS A 10 -26.57 1.35 20.79
CA LYS A 10 -27.24 2.65 20.79
C LYS A 10 -26.40 3.82 20.24
N TYR A 11 -25.10 3.58 20.02
CA TYR A 11 -24.17 4.59 19.51
C TYR A 11 -23.75 4.32 18.07
N SER A 12 -24.11 3.16 17.50
CA SER A 12 -24.03 2.96 16.05
C SER A 12 -25.04 3.86 15.35
N LEU A 13 -24.64 4.46 14.25
CA LEU A 13 -25.57 5.14 13.36
C LEU A 13 -26.63 4.14 12.90
N ASN A 14 -27.89 4.51 12.98
CA ASN A 14 -28.92 3.73 12.31
C ASN A 14 -28.82 3.95 10.79
N ASP A 15 -29.43 3.06 10.02
CA ASP A 15 -29.36 3.10 8.56
C ASP A 15 -29.79 4.46 7.96
N SER A 16 -30.74 5.14 8.60
CA SER A 16 -31.18 6.48 8.18
C SER A 16 -30.11 7.56 8.42
N GLU A 17 -29.36 7.44 9.50
CA GLU A 17 -28.26 8.37 9.81
C GLU A 17 -27.04 8.10 8.93
N LYS A 18 -26.73 6.83 8.64
CA LYS A 18 -25.71 6.45 7.65
C LYS A 18 -26.09 6.99 6.27
N MET A 19 -27.32 6.77 5.82
CA MET A 19 -27.81 7.27 4.54
C MET A 19 -27.78 8.79 4.46
N SER A 20 -28.16 9.50 5.52
CA SER A 20 -28.07 10.97 5.56
C SER A 20 -26.63 11.49 5.46
N LEU A 21 -25.66 10.77 6.04
CA LEU A 21 -24.25 11.11 5.93
C LEU A 21 -23.71 10.83 4.53
N ILE A 22 -24.09 9.69 3.95
CA ILE A 22 -23.77 9.31 2.57
C ILE A 22 -24.37 10.34 1.60
N GLU A 23 -25.62 10.71 1.77
CA GLU A 23 -26.25 11.77 0.98
C GLU A 23 -25.54 13.11 1.13
N GLY A 24 -25.11 13.48 2.34
CA GLY A 24 -24.33 14.69 2.59
C GLY A 24 -22.98 14.68 1.87
N VAL A 25 -22.24 13.56 1.88
CA VAL A 25 -21.01 13.39 1.11
C VAL A 25 -21.29 13.46 -0.40
N LEU A 26 -22.36 12.81 -0.87
CA LEU A 26 -22.76 12.84 -2.28
C LEU A 26 -23.21 14.23 -2.74
N GLU A 27 -23.84 15.02 -1.88
CA GLU A 27 -24.32 16.37 -2.22
C GLU A 27 -23.15 17.34 -2.40
N GLU A 28 -22.16 17.29 -1.51
CA GLU A 28 -20.89 18.00 -1.69
C GLU A 28 -20.14 17.56 -2.94
N PHE A 29 -20.23 16.30 -3.27
CA PHE A 29 -19.70 15.68 -4.47
C PHE A 29 -20.28 16.29 -5.76
N ARG A 30 -21.57 16.63 -5.78
CA ARG A 30 -22.24 17.25 -6.94
C ARG A 30 -21.89 18.71 -7.15
N GLU A 31 -21.43 19.40 -6.09
CA GLU A 31 -21.05 20.82 -6.15
C GLU A 31 -19.59 21.05 -6.59
N VAL A 32 -18.73 20.03 -6.55
CA VAL A 32 -17.34 20.15 -6.97
C VAL A 32 -17.25 20.15 -8.50
N HIS A 33 -16.74 21.25 -9.06
CA HIS A 33 -16.44 21.35 -10.48
C HIS A 33 -15.33 20.39 -10.88
N VAL A 34 -15.72 19.34 -11.63
CA VAL A 34 -14.82 18.31 -12.15
C VAL A 34 -13.79 18.97 -13.08
N LEU A 35 -12.52 18.97 -12.67
CA LEU A 35 -11.41 19.14 -13.61
C LEU A 35 -11.36 17.87 -14.49
N ARG A 36 -12.04 17.91 -15.63
CA ARG A 36 -11.98 16.84 -16.62
C ARG A 36 -10.57 16.78 -17.20
N ALA A 37 -9.83 15.74 -16.88
CA ALA A 37 -8.72 15.33 -17.71
C ALA A 37 -9.25 14.93 -19.11
N PRO A 38 -8.53 15.23 -20.20
CA PRO A 38 -8.98 14.86 -21.55
C PRO A 38 -9.20 13.35 -21.64
N GLU A 39 -10.37 12.96 -22.11
CA GLU A 39 -10.73 11.56 -22.36
C GLU A 39 -9.79 10.97 -23.44
N LEU A 40 -8.79 10.22 -23.03
CA LEU A 40 -8.09 9.31 -23.93
C LEU A 40 -8.90 8.00 -23.99
N ARG A 41 -9.73 7.87 -25.02
CA ARG A 41 -10.43 6.64 -25.32
C ARG A 41 -9.48 5.66 -25.99
N PHE A 42 -9.10 4.63 -25.29
CA PHE A 42 -8.55 3.41 -25.89
C PHE A 42 -9.62 2.31 -25.79
N ASP A 43 -10.31 2.03 -26.89
CA ASP A 43 -11.22 0.89 -26.99
C ASP A 43 -10.38 -0.39 -27.19
N TYR A 44 -10.04 -1.07 -26.10
CA TYR A 44 -9.54 -2.44 -26.17
C TYR A 44 -10.62 -3.40 -25.65
N LYS A 45 -11.12 -4.23 -26.55
CA LYS A 45 -11.89 -5.43 -26.20
C LYS A 45 -10.90 -6.52 -25.79
N ALA A 46 -10.83 -6.82 -24.52
CA ALA A 46 -10.18 -8.04 -24.06
C ALA A 46 -11.09 -9.23 -24.37
N ASP A 47 -10.67 -10.05 -25.32
CA ASP A 47 -11.36 -11.29 -25.66
C ASP A 47 -10.73 -12.42 -24.84
N TYR A 48 -11.32 -12.75 -23.69
CA TYR A 48 -10.92 -13.87 -22.85
C TYR A 48 -11.47 -15.19 -23.42
N SER A 49 -11.02 -15.60 -24.57
CA SER A 49 -11.14 -16.98 -24.99
C SER A 49 -9.84 -17.71 -24.68
N LEU A 50 -9.79 -18.37 -23.53
CA LEU A 50 -8.79 -19.40 -23.27
C LEU A 50 -8.98 -20.52 -24.29
N GLN A 51 -8.28 -20.46 -25.40
CA GLN A 51 -8.04 -21.65 -26.21
C GLN A 51 -6.88 -22.40 -25.58
N GLU A 52 -7.20 -23.54 -24.98
CA GLU A 52 -6.24 -24.59 -24.70
C GLU A 52 -5.71 -25.13 -26.04
N ASP A 53 -4.70 -24.48 -26.60
CA ASP A 53 -3.93 -25.07 -27.68
C ASP A 53 -2.75 -25.82 -27.05
N SER A 54 -2.89 -27.13 -27.06
CA SER A 54 -1.86 -28.11 -26.80
C SER A 54 -0.62 -27.84 -27.67
N ILE A 55 0.45 -27.35 -27.03
CA ILE A 55 1.78 -27.26 -27.65
C ILE A 55 2.32 -28.69 -27.76
N PRO A 56 2.67 -29.17 -28.97
CA PRO A 56 3.35 -30.47 -29.11
C PRO A 56 4.74 -30.36 -28.47
N CYS A 57 4.99 -31.17 -27.47
CA CYS A 57 6.31 -31.41 -26.93
C CYS A 57 7.15 -32.13 -27.98
N ASP A 58 7.93 -31.38 -28.75
CA ASP A 58 9.01 -31.99 -29.53
C ASP A 58 10.24 -32.11 -28.61
N GLU A 59 10.41 -33.32 -28.08
CA GLU A 59 11.62 -33.77 -27.42
C GLU A 59 12.80 -33.70 -28.40
N LYS A 60 13.56 -32.62 -28.33
CA LYS A 60 14.98 -32.64 -28.59
C LYS A 60 15.73 -32.13 -27.36
N ALA A 61 15.86 -33.01 -26.39
CA ALA A 61 16.88 -32.86 -25.36
C ALA A 61 18.25 -32.83 -26.05
N VAL A 62 18.78 -31.62 -26.23
CA VAL A 62 20.21 -31.45 -26.48
C VAL A 62 20.86 -31.74 -25.13
N LEU A 63 21.47 -32.93 -25.01
CA LEU A 63 22.42 -33.27 -23.98
C LEU A 63 23.57 -32.27 -24.06
N LEU A 64 23.43 -31.16 -23.31
CA LEU A 64 24.57 -30.33 -22.95
C LEU A 64 25.46 -31.19 -22.04
N LYS A 65 26.69 -31.40 -22.48
CA LYS A 65 27.70 -32.11 -21.72
C LYS A 65 27.89 -31.47 -20.37
N ASP A 66 27.91 -32.28 -19.32
CA ASP A 66 28.29 -31.95 -17.93
C ASP A 66 29.76 -31.51 -17.85
N SER A 67 30.11 -30.34 -18.34
CA SER A 67 31.47 -29.82 -18.21
C SER A 67 31.58 -28.30 -18.04
N ASP A 68 30.48 -27.57 -17.98
CA ASP A 68 30.47 -26.20 -17.56
C ASP A 68 29.76 -26.12 -16.20
N LEU A 69 30.53 -26.47 -15.14
CA LEU A 69 30.29 -25.92 -13.81
C LEU A 69 30.47 -24.40 -14.01
N LEU A 70 29.34 -23.72 -14.23
CA LEU A 70 29.27 -22.27 -14.24
C LEU A 70 29.79 -21.84 -12.85
N GLU A 71 31.03 -21.31 -12.81
CA GLU A 71 31.54 -20.65 -11.61
C GLU A 71 30.50 -19.66 -11.18
N GLU A 72 30.10 -19.70 -9.91
CA GLU A 72 29.15 -18.72 -9.38
C GLU A 72 29.70 -17.31 -9.64
N PRO A 73 28.88 -16.39 -10.12
CA PRO A 73 29.36 -15.06 -10.42
C PRO A 73 29.87 -14.39 -9.15
N ALA A 74 31.12 -13.93 -9.16
CA ALA A 74 31.78 -13.31 -8.01
C ALA A 74 31.83 -11.78 -8.10
N LYS A 75 31.61 -11.22 -9.31
CA LYS A 75 31.71 -9.78 -9.57
C LYS A 75 30.51 -9.29 -10.38
N TYR A 76 30.23 -7.99 -10.31
CA TYR A 76 29.21 -7.32 -11.09
C TYR A 76 29.73 -6.00 -11.67
N CYS A 77 29.11 -5.56 -12.75
CA CYS A 77 29.35 -4.24 -13.33
C CYS A 77 28.49 -3.20 -12.59
N PRO A 78 29.05 -2.15 -12.01
CA PRO A 78 28.28 -1.13 -11.32
C PRO A 78 27.42 -0.27 -12.27
N GLU A 79 27.68 -0.27 -13.57
CA GLU A 79 26.95 0.52 -14.58
C GLU A 79 25.76 -0.24 -15.18
N CYS A 80 25.93 -1.54 -15.51
CA CYS A 80 24.89 -2.32 -16.20
C CYS A 80 24.39 -3.54 -15.41
N GLY A 81 24.85 -3.74 -14.18
CA GLY A 81 24.44 -4.85 -13.33
C GLY A 81 24.90 -6.25 -13.78
N ARG A 82 25.52 -6.40 -14.97
CA ARG A 82 25.92 -7.70 -15.51
C ARG A 82 26.89 -8.41 -14.58
N LYS A 83 26.65 -9.69 -14.32
CA LYS A 83 27.44 -10.53 -13.43
C LYS A 83 28.60 -11.20 -14.19
N TYR A 84 29.75 -11.33 -13.53
CA TYR A 84 30.99 -11.85 -14.08
C TYR A 84 31.67 -12.84 -13.10
N PRO A 85 32.42 -13.81 -13.61
CA PRO A 85 33.24 -14.70 -12.78
C PRO A 85 34.40 -13.94 -12.09
N GLU A 86 35.00 -14.53 -11.06
CA GLU A 86 36.02 -13.90 -10.22
C GLU A 86 37.24 -13.39 -11.03
N GLY A 87 37.57 -14.07 -12.12
CA GLY A 87 38.74 -13.73 -12.97
C GLY A 87 38.60 -12.45 -13.79
N GLU A 88 37.41 -11.96 -14.00
CA GLU A 88 37.18 -10.74 -14.79
C GLU A 88 37.30 -9.49 -13.91
N ASN A 89 37.80 -8.40 -14.50
CA ASN A 89 38.02 -7.15 -13.77
C ASN A 89 37.41 -5.92 -14.42
N VAL A 90 36.94 -6.03 -15.66
CA VAL A 90 36.37 -4.91 -16.42
C VAL A 90 35.12 -5.39 -17.17
N CYS A 91 34.06 -4.61 -17.13
CA CYS A 91 32.90 -4.82 -17.98
C CYS A 91 33.25 -4.46 -19.42
N PHE A 92 33.05 -5.39 -20.36
CA PHE A 92 33.41 -5.18 -21.77
C PHE A 92 32.48 -4.19 -22.47
N ASP A 93 31.24 -4.03 -21.98
CA ASP A 93 30.27 -3.13 -22.60
C ASP A 93 30.39 -1.69 -22.04
N CYS A 94 30.57 -1.57 -20.73
CA CYS A 94 30.63 -0.26 -20.04
C CYS A 94 32.06 0.27 -19.87
N LEU A 95 33.10 -0.60 -20.05
CA LEU A 95 34.52 -0.27 -19.85
C LEU A 95 34.88 0.23 -18.44
N VAL A 96 34.12 -0.19 -17.44
CA VAL A 96 34.33 0.14 -16.02
C VAL A 96 34.85 -1.07 -15.25
N HIS A 97 35.54 -0.81 -14.13
CA HIS A 97 36.01 -1.87 -13.25
C HIS A 97 34.84 -2.56 -12.56
N LEU A 98 34.88 -3.89 -12.51
CA LEU A 98 33.91 -4.72 -11.81
C LEU A 98 34.08 -4.61 -10.30
N LYS A 99 32.97 -4.61 -9.56
CA LYS A 99 32.94 -4.71 -8.09
C LYS A 99 32.71 -6.18 -7.68
N ASN A 100 33.20 -6.59 -6.51
CA ASN A 100 32.89 -7.92 -6.00
C ASN A 100 31.43 -7.98 -5.53
N ILE A 101 30.75 -9.08 -5.81
CA ILE A 101 29.38 -9.29 -5.31
C ILE A 101 29.37 -9.32 -3.78
N SER A 102 30.43 -9.86 -3.14
CA SER A 102 30.59 -9.83 -1.68
C SER A 102 30.66 -8.43 -1.06
N ASP A 103 30.97 -7.42 -1.86
CA ASP A 103 31.06 -6.03 -1.39
C ASP A 103 29.73 -5.26 -1.65
N LYS A 104 28.75 -5.91 -2.34
CA LYS A 104 27.43 -5.34 -2.54
C LYS A 104 26.62 -5.51 -1.25
N ILE A 105 26.21 -4.40 -0.67
CA ILE A 105 25.26 -4.42 0.44
C ILE A 105 23.91 -4.89 -0.13
N GLU A 106 23.44 -6.05 0.31
CA GLU A 106 22.08 -6.50 -0.02
C GLU A 106 21.05 -5.72 0.83
N ILE A 107 20.48 -4.70 0.25
CA ILE A 107 19.51 -3.81 0.93
C ILE A 107 18.35 -4.60 1.53
N SER A 108 17.91 -5.68 0.86
CA SER A 108 16.84 -6.55 1.35
C SER A 108 17.17 -7.23 2.68
N GLN A 109 18.45 -7.50 2.96
CA GLN A 109 18.91 -8.18 4.18
C GLN A 109 19.15 -7.23 5.37
N ILE A 110 19.08 -5.91 5.16
CA ILE A 110 19.21 -4.95 6.26
C ILE A 110 18.05 -5.15 7.24
N GLU A 111 18.36 -5.56 8.46
CA GLU A 111 17.37 -5.62 9.53
C GLU A 111 17.19 -4.23 10.13
N TYR A 112 16.00 -3.70 10.00
CA TYR A 112 15.60 -2.44 10.60
C TYR A 112 14.12 -2.54 11.03
N ALA A 113 13.83 -2.11 12.24
CA ALA A 113 12.47 -2.09 12.79
C ALA A 113 12.02 -0.63 12.94
N PRO A 114 11.43 -0.03 11.90
CA PRO A 114 10.93 1.32 11.96
C PRO A 114 9.81 1.43 12.99
N GLN A 115 9.78 2.55 13.70
CA GLN A 115 8.75 2.81 14.69
C GLN A 115 8.06 4.13 14.39
N PHE A 116 6.74 4.06 14.27
CA PHE A 116 5.88 5.23 14.19
C PHE A 116 5.23 5.45 15.56
N THR A 117 5.26 6.67 16.06
CA THR A 117 4.75 7.02 17.38
C THR A 117 3.74 8.14 17.30
N PHE A 118 2.61 7.93 17.95
CA PHE A 118 1.62 8.98 18.23
C PHE A 118 1.51 9.11 19.73
N LYS A 119 1.53 10.34 20.23
CA LYS A 119 1.54 10.63 21.67
C LYS A 119 0.25 11.31 22.08
N GLY A 120 -0.37 10.80 23.13
CA GLY A 120 -1.53 11.37 23.80
C GLY A 120 -1.43 11.18 25.31
N LYS A 121 -2.46 11.62 26.04
CA LYS A 121 -2.50 11.54 27.51
C LYS A 121 -2.92 10.17 28.02
N HIS A 122 -3.64 9.40 27.18
CA HIS A 122 -4.18 8.11 27.58
C HIS A 122 -3.34 6.98 26.97
N SER A 123 -3.28 5.87 27.69
CA SER A 123 -2.78 4.58 27.19
C SER A 123 -3.84 3.56 27.55
N PHE A 124 -4.17 2.66 26.63
CA PHE A 124 -5.17 1.63 26.83
C PHE A 124 -4.48 0.29 27.03
N ASP A 125 -4.73 -0.33 28.18
CA ASP A 125 -4.14 -1.63 28.54
C ASP A 125 -5.11 -2.79 28.31
N ALA A 126 -6.39 -2.48 28.04
CA ALA A 126 -7.43 -3.45 27.78
C ALA A 126 -8.38 -2.98 26.68
N PHE A 127 -8.86 -3.94 25.91
CA PHE A 127 -9.77 -3.70 24.79
C PHE A 127 -11.10 -3.09 25.24
N ASP A 128 -11.63 -3.58 26.38
CA ASP A 128 -12.86 -3.05 27.00
C ASP A 128 -12.73 -1.57 27.38
N GLU A 129 -11.53 -1.14 27.79
CA GLU A 129 -11.25 0.26 28.11
C GLU A 129 -11.27 1.13 26.85
N LEU A 130 -10.65 0.67 25.75
CA LEU A 130 -10.66 1.35 24.47
C LEU A 130 -12.07 1.49 23.91
N LEU A 131 -12.86 0.42 23.96
CA LEU A 131 -14.26 0.39 23.50
C LEU A 131 -15.25 0.89 24.55
N SER A 132 -14.80 1.61 25.56
CA SER A 132 -15.68 2.19 26.59
C SER A 132 -16.64 3.22 25.97
N MET A 133 -17.80 3.41 26.64
CA MET A 133 -18.82 4.36 26.22
C MET A 133 -18.29 5.79 26.04
N ASP A 134 -17.35 6.20 26.93
CA ASP A 134 -16.75 7.54 26.85
C ASP A 134 -15.90 7.72 25.59
N ASN A 135 -15.16 6.69 25.19
CA ASN A 135 -14.32 6.73 24.00
C ASN A 135 -15.15 6.66 22.71
N LEU A 136 -16.15 5.80 22.65
CA LEU A 136 -17.11 5.77 21.52
C LEU A 136 -17.88 7.09 21.39
N SER A 137 -18.23 7.73 22.53
CA SER A 137 -18.84 9.06 22.52
C SER A 137 -17.91 10.14 21.95
N LYS A 138 -16.58 10.06 22.18
CA LYS A 138 -15.62 11.00 21.57
C LYS A 138 -15.55 10.81 20.05
N ILE A 139 -15.54 9.58 19.56
CA ILE A 139 -15.58 9.27 18.14
C ILE A 139 -16.87 9.80 17.51
N ASN A 140 -18.04 9.54 18.13
CA ASN A 140 -19.32 9.99 17.66
C ASN A 140 -19.53 11.53 17.73
N GLN A 141 -18.69 12.27 18.47
CA GLN A 141 -18.75 13.73 18.50
C GLN A 141 -17.94 14.40 17.39
N PHE A 142 -17.27 13.64 16.56
CA PHE A 142 -16.57 14.14 15.40
C PHE A 142 -15.60 15.30 15.69
N ARG A 143 -14.67 15.06 16.60
CA ARG A 143 -13.69 16.08 17.05
C ARG A 143 -12.36 15.92 16.29
N PHE A 144 -12.40 16.10 15.00
CA PHE A 144 -11.22 15.96 14.16
C PHE A 144 -11.29 16.99 13.02
N SER A 145 -10.21 17.70 12.77
CA SER A 145 -10.15 18.75 11.75
C SER A 145 -9.16 18.41 10.64
N ILE A 146 -9.21 19.14 9.55
CA ILE A 146 -8.23 19.00 8.46
C ILE A 146 -6.82 19.40 8.91
N GLU A 147 -6.71 20.33 9.87
CA GLU A 147 -5.44 20.71 10.48
C GLU A 147 -4.86 19.55 11.30
N ASP A 148 -5.70 18.80 12.04
CA ASP A 148 -5.27 17.61 12.76
C ASP A 148 -4.79 16.53 11.78
N TYR A 149 -5.52 16.33 10.68
CA TYR A 149 -5.11 15.43 9.61
C TYR A 149 -3.75 15.80 9.03
N SER A 150 -3.58 17.07 8.67
CA SER A 150 -2.31 17.59 8.13
C SER A 150 -1.14 17.41 9.10
N GLN A 151 -1.37 17.56 10.41
CA GLN A 151 -0.34 17.31 11.42
C GLN A 151 0.06 15.83 11.52
N ILE A 152 -0.90 14.90 11.37
CA ILE A 152 -0.63 13.46 11.34
C ILE A 152 0.24 13.13 10.12
N ILE A 153 -0.15 13.60 8.94
CA ILE A 153 0.62 13.36 7.71
C ILE A 153 2.04 13.92 7.83
N HIS A 154 2.18 15.13 8.35
CA HIS A 154 3.49 15.72 8.59
C HIS A 154 4.34 14.89 9.56
N SER A 155 3.73 14.37 10.61
CA SER A 155 4.41 13.49 11.59
C SER A 155 4.89 12.20 10.94
N ILE A 156 4.06 11.56 10.11
CA ILE A 156 4.45 10.35 9.37
C ILE A 156 5.65 10.63 8.45
N LYS A 157 5.60 11.71 7.66
CA LYS A 157 6.71 12.13 6.79
C LYS A 157 8.02 12.33 7.58
N LEU A 158 7.97 13.06 8.68
CA LEU A 158 9.17 13.33 9.49
C LEU A 158 9.76 12.05 10.08
N GLN A 159 8.90 11.13 10.55
CA GLN A 159 9.37 9.87 11.10
C GLN A 159 9.99 8.99 10.01
N ALA A 160 9.36 8.90 8.83
CA ALA A 160 9.92 8.15 7.69
C ALA A 160 11.27 8.70 7.24
N LEU A 161 11.41 10.02 7.09
CA LEU A 161 12.68 10.67 6.72
C LEU A 161 13.76 10.40 7.77
N LYS A 162 13.43 10.46 9.05
CA LYS A 162 14.36 10.13 10.12
C LYS A 162 14.79 8.66 10.04
N ASN A 163 13.84 7.74 9.87
CA ASN A 163 14.13 6.31 9.76
C ASN A 163 15.04 6.05 8.55
N PHE A 164 14.77 6.67 7.40
CA PHE A 164 15.61 6.59 6.22
C PHE A 164 17.04 7.05 6.50
N ASP A 165 17.20 8.22 7.09
CA ASP A 165 18.50 8.76 7.50
C ASP A 165 19.25 7.81 8.43
N ASP A 166 18.54 7.21 9.42
CA ASP A 166 19.13 6.29 10.37
C ASP A 166 19.59 5.00 9.70
N ILE A 167 18.83 4.44 8.74
CA ILE A 167 19.21 3.25 7.97
C ILE A 167 20.45 3.55 7.12
N VAL A 168 20.43 4.63 6.34
CA VAL A 168 21.53 5.01 5.45
C VAL A 168 22.83 5.20 6.23
N LYS A 169 22.78 5.95 7.35
CA LYS A 169 23.97 6.23 8.17
C LYS A 169 24.48 5.01 8.91
N SER A 170 23.60 4.18 9.46
CA SER A 170 23.99 2.99 10.23
C SER A 170 24.62 1.91 9.39
N ASN A 171 24.31 1.84 8.10
CA ASN A 171 24.81 0.84 7.17
C ASN A 171 25.83 1.42 6.17
N GLU A 172 26.22 2.69 6.32
CA GLU A 172 27.19 3.37 5.43
C GLU A 172 26.83 3.25 3.94
N ILE A 173 25.51 3.39 3.61
CA ILE A 173 24.98 3.20 2.27
C ILE A 173 25.30 4.42 1.41
N ASP A 174 25.90 4.22 0.24
CA ASP A 174 25.96 5.22 -0.81
C ASP A 174 24.70 5.13 -1.66
N PHE A 175 23.72 6.00 -1.36
CA PHE A 175 22.40 5.99 -1.99
C PHE A 175 22.46 6.25 -3.50
N ASP A 176 23.40 7.08 -3.96
CA ASP A 176 23.50 7.45 -5.37
C ASP A 176 23.96 6.26 -6.23
N GLU A 177 24.75 5.34 -5.65
CA GLU A 177 25.22 4.14 -6.31
C GLU A 177 24.20 2.99 -6.35
N LEU A 178 23.05 3.10 -5.69
CA LEU A 178 22.04 2.04 -5.68
C LEU A 178 21.26 1.96 -6.99
N GLU A 179 20.86 0.75 -7.35
CA GLU A 179 19.88 0.50 -8.41
C GLU A 179 18.48 0.99 -7.98
N ILE A 180 17.59 1.26 -8.93
CA ILE A 180 16.25 1.82 -8.65
C ILE A 180 15.47 0.94 -7.66
N LEU A 181 15.45 -0.38 -7.87
CA LEU A 181 14.77 -1.31 -6.97
C LEU A 181 15.34 -1.24 -5.54
N ASP A 182 16.66 -1.22 -5.38
CA ASP A 182 17.31 -1.11 -4.08
C ASP A 182 16.97 0.21 -3.38
N LYS A 183 16.87 1.32 -4.13
CA LYS A 183 16.40 2.62 -3.61
C LYS A 183 14.98 2.52 -3.08
N ILE A 184 14.08 1.87 -3.82
CA ILE A 184 12.67 1.72 -3.41
C ILE A 184 12.53 0.76 -2.23
N ILE A 185 13.29 -0.33 -2.19
CA ILE A 185 13.35 -1.22 -1.01
C ILE A 185 13.81 -0.44 0.22
N LEU A 186 14.85 0.39 0.09
CA LEU A 186 15.37 1.19 1.19
C LEU A 186 14.33 2.22 1.69
N PHE A 187 13.60 2.86 0.78
CA PHE A 187 12.48 3.74 1.16
C PHE A 187 11.36 2.97 1.86
N ALA A 188 10.96 1.80 1.35
CA ALA A 188 9.97 0.97 2.02
C ALA A 188 10.43 0.56 3.43
N LYS A 189 11.70 0.22 3.60
CA LYS A 189 12.29 -0.10 4.92
C LYS A 189 12.28 1.06 5.90
N SER A 190 12.16 2.31 5.46
CA SER A 190 11.98 3.45 6.36
C SER A 190 10.57 3.52 6.98
N PHE A 191 9.62 2.79 6.42
CA PHE A 191 8.25 2.67 6.92
C PHE A 191 8.00 1.34 7.60
N VAL A 192 8.45 0.22 7.00
CA VAL A 192 8.04 -1.13 7.38
C VAL A 192 9.15 -2.12 7.01
N ASN A 193 9.14 -3.32 7.59
CA ASN A 193 10.07 -4.36 7.15
C ASN A 193 9.76 -4.80 5.70
N VAL A 194 10.81 -5.14 4.95
CA VAL A 194 10.67 -5.72 3.60
C VAL A 194 11.45 -7.02 3.54
N LYS A 195 10.80 -8.09 3.08
CA LYS A 195 11.39 -9.42 2.91
C LYS A 195 10.97 -10.04 1.59
N TYR A 196 11.82 -10.91 1.06
CA TYR A 196 11.42 -11.76 -0.05
C TYR A 196 10.58 -12.94 0.45
N LYS A 197 9.50 -13.22 -0.24
CA LYS A 197 8.65 -14.37 0.08
C LYS A 197 9.23 -15.65 -0.51
N SER A 198 9.05 -16.77 0.18
CA SER A 198 9.58 -18.06 -0.24
C SER A 198 8.69 -18.83 -1.22
N SER A 199 7.38 -18.51 -1.27
CA SER A 199 6.40 -19.24 -2.11
C SER A 199 5.06 -18.51 -2.18
N GLY A 200 4.17 -18.97 -3.06
CA GLY A 200 2.80 -18.48 -3.23
C GLY A 200 2.57 -17.77 -4.57
N PRO A 201 1.32 -17.66 -5.00
CA PRO A 201 0.97 -17.09 -6.31
C PRO A 201 0.92 -15.56 -6.33
N GLN A 202 0.76 -14.91 -5.17
CA GLN A 202 0.66 -13.45 -5.07
C GLN A 202 1.99 -12.79 -5.44
N LEU A 203 1.97 -11.59 -6.02
CA LEU A 203 3.18 -10.81 -6.31
C LEU A 203 3.81 -10.27 -5.03
N GLY A 204 3.00 -9.86 -4.07
CA GLY A 204 3.37 -9.46 -2.72
C GLY A 204 2.18 -9.49 -1.79
N TYR A 205 2.42 -9.16 -0.53
CA TYR A 205 1.39 -8.93 0.49
C TYR A 205 2.01 -8.22 1.69
N PHE A 206 1.17 -7.50 2.42
CA PHE A 206 1.51 -6.85 3.68
C PHE A 206 0.90 -7.62 4.85
N GLU A 207 1.72 -8.02 5.82
CA GLU A 207 1.31 -8.74 7.01
C GLU A 207 2.29 -8.47 8.17
N ASP A 208 1.78 -8.26 9.37
CA ASP A 208 2.57 -8.10 10.59
C ASP A 208 3.74 -7.10 10.46
N ASN A 209 3.46 -5.88 9.98
CA ASN A 209 4.46 -4.84 9.75
C ASN A 209 5.60 -5.28 8.82
N THR A 210 5.32 -6.19 7.89
CA THR A 210 6.28 -6.67 6.89
C THR A 210 5.64 -6.74 5.52
N ILE A 211 6.28 -6.14 4.53
CA ILE A 211 5.95 -6.34 3.12
C ILE A 211 6.74 -7.54 2.61
N PHE A 212 6.04 -8.50 2.03
CA PHE A 212 6.63 -9.65 1.36
C PHE A 212 6.52 -9.48 -0.15
N ILE A 213 7.62 -9.57 -0.88
CA ILE A 213 7.69 -9.44 -2.35
C ILE A 213 8.25 -10.69 -3.00
N ASP A 214 7.88 -10.93 -4.25
CA ASP A 214 8.36 -12.07 -5.03
C ASP A 214 9.59 -11.67 -5.86
N ASP A 215 10.77 -12.14 -5.47
CA ASP A 215 12.06 -11.87 -6.12
C ASP A 215 12.19 -12.49 -7.54
N ARG A 216 11.24 -13.34 -7.93
CA ARG A 216 11.18 -13.93 -9.28
C ARG A 216 10.56 -12.98 -10.31
N GLN A 217 9.96 -11.89 -9.86
CA GLN A 217 9.40 -10.86 -10.72
C GLN A 217 10.48 -9.94 -11.28
N THR A 218 10.15 -9.23 -12.36
CA THR A 218 11.01 -8.14 -12.84
C THR A 218 11.08 -7.01 -11.82
N ASP A 219 12.15 -6.24 -11.83
CA ASP A 219 12.35 -5.13 -10.92
C ASP A 219 11.18 -4.14 -10.94
N SER A 220 10.64 -3.84 -12.13
CA SER A 220 9.46 -2.97 -12.27
C SER A 220 8.23 -3.51 -11.53
N LEU A 221 7.97 -4.82 -11.60
CA LEU A 221 6.85 -5.43 -10.87
C LEU A 221 7.11 -5.48 -9.37
N GLN A 222 8.36 -5.70 -8.95
CA GLN A 222 8.71 -5.62 -7.53
C GLN A 222 8.53 -4.20 -6.99
N ILE A 223 8.95 -3.17 -7.73
CA ILE A 223 8.77 -1.75 -7.38
C ILE A 223 7.26 -1.42 -7.26
N THR A 224 6.48 -1.84 -8.26
CA THR A 224 5.03 -1.61 -8.27
C THR A 224 4.36 -2.25 -7.07
N THR A 225 4.69 -3.52 -6.79
CA THR A 225 4.21 -4.25 -5.62
C THR A 225 4.61 -3.57 -4.32
N LEU A 226 5.87 -3.13 -4.20
CA LEU A 226 6.33 -2.40 -3.00
C LEU A 226 5.53 -1.12 -2.77
N ILE A 227 5.26 -0.33 -3.81
CA ILE A 227 4.47 0.90 -3.71
C ILE A 227 3.02 0.58 -3.31
N HIS A 228 2.45 -0.48 -3.86
CA HIS A 228 1.10 -0.95 -3.53
C HIS A 228 1.00 -1.36 -2.06
N GLU A 229 1.82 -2.30 -1.61
CA GLU A 229 1.80 -2.81 -0.24
C GLU A 229 2.19 -1.72 0.79
N LEU A 230 3.10 -0.81 0.42
CA LEU A 230 3.45 0.33 1.26
C LEU A 230 2.27 1.30 1.42
N SER A 231 1.38 1.37 0.45
CA SER A 231 0.16 2.19 0.54
C SER A 231 -0.79 1.67 1.61
N HIS A 232 -0.95 0.35 1.74
CA HIS A 232 -1.71 -0.28 2.83
C HIS A 232 -1.14 0.08 4.20
N PHE A 233 0.19 -0.01 4.36
CA PHE A 233 0.83 0.41 5.60
C PHE A 233 0.58 1.89 5.93
N ILE A 234 0.72 2.79 4.94
CA ILE A 234 0.54 4.23 5.17
C ILE A 234 -0.91 4.56 5.53
N ILE A 235 -1.92 3.92 4.93
CA ILE A 235 -3.32 4.07 5.35
C ILE A 235 -3.50 3.63 6.79
N GLN A 236 -2.94 2.50 7.17
CA GLN A 236 -2.97 2.02 8.55
C GLN A 236 -2.38 3.05 9.52
N GLU A 237 -1.23 3.63 9.20
CA GLU A 237 -0.59 4.68 10.03
C GLU A 237 -1.42 5.97 10.08
N ILE A 238 -2.05 6.36 8.97
CA ILE A 238 -2.96 7.50 8.95
C ILE A 238 -4.15 7.26 9.90
N LEU A 239 -4.83 6.12 9.79
CA LEU A 239 -5.95 5.79 10.66
C LEU A 239 -5.52 5.64 12.11
N MET A 240 -4.34 5.06 12.37
CA MET A 240 -3.72 5.00 13.69
C MET A 240 -3.57 6.40 14.31
N GLY A 241 -2.99 7.33 13.54
CA GLY A 241 -2.83 8.72 13.98
C GLY A 241 -4.16 9.41 14.26
N ILE A 242 -5.17 9.17 13.42
CA ILE A 242 -6.52 9.72 13.58
C ILE A 242 -7.18 9.21 14.86
N VAL A 243 -7.15 7.90 15.10
CA VAL A 243 -7.73 7.30 16.31
C VAL A 243 -7.01 7.81 17.55
N CYS A 244 -5.68 7.80 17.55
CA CYS A 244 -4.89 8.36 18.66
C CYS A 244 -5.23 9.84 18.94
N LYS A 245 -5.40 10.63 17.88
CA LYS A 245 -5.75 12.06 18.02
C LYS A 245 -7.15 12.27 18.58
N ILE A 246 -8.15 11.55 18.09
CA ILE A 246 -9.54 11.66 18.55
C ILE A 246 -9.67 11.26 20.02
N LEU A 247 -8.96 10.21 20.42
CA LEU A 247 -8.99 9.68 21.79
C LEU A 247 -8.04 10.40 22.75
N ASP A 248 -7.19 11.32 22.25
CA ASP A 248 -6.06 11.90 23.00
C ASP A 248 -5.18 10.79 23.61
N ALA A 249 -4.91 9.74 22.83
CA ALA A 249 -4.21 8.54 23.27
C ALA A 249 -2.85 8.38 22.60
N SER A 250 -1.92 7.75 23.31
CA SER A 250 -0.68 7.27 22.72
C SER A 250 -0.94 5.97 21.94
N ARG A 251 -0.16 5.73 20.86
CA ARG A 251 -0.16 4.45 20.17
C ARG A 251 0.08 3.32 21.17
N CYS A 252 -0.72 2.27 21.08
CA CYS A 252 -0.58 1.04 21.86
C CYS A 252 -1.13 -0.13 21.07
N ASP A 253 -0.78 -1.37 21.47
CA ASP A 253 -1.14 -2.61 20.78
C ASP A 253 -2.65 -2.76 20.57
N PHE A 254 -3.46 -2.30 21.53
CA PHE A 254 -4.92 -2.38 21.41
C PHE A 254 -5.48 -1.45 20.33
N ILE A 255 -5.00 -0.22 20.21
CA ILE A 255 -5.40 0.69 19.14
C ILE A 255 -4.93 0.11 17.79
N GLU A 256 -3.72 -0.41 17.76
CA GLU A 256 -3.16 -1.06 16.56
C GLU A 256 -4.02 -2.24 16.10
N SER A 257 -4.39 -3.12 17.02
CA SER A 257 -5.29 -4.25 16.74
C SER A 257 -6.66 -3.79 16.23
N VAL A 258 -7.22 -2.73 16.79
CA VAL A 258 -8.50 -2.16 16.33
C VAL A 258 -8.39 -1.61 14.93
N VAL A 259 -7.36 -0.82 14.62
CA VAL A 259 -7.16 -0.23 13.29
C VAL A 259 -6.92 -1.30 12.25
N SER A 260 -6.06 -2.28 12.54
CA SER A 260 -5.82 -3.43 11.65
C SER A 260 -7.10 -4.22 11.40
N PHE A 261 -7.91 -4.44 12.43
CA PHE A 261 -9.20 -5.10 12.29
C PHE A 261 -10.17 -4.28 11.42
N ILE A 262 -10.26 -2.97 11.63
CA ILE A 262 -11.10 -2.08 10.82
C ILE A 262 -10.74 -2.22 9.34
N LEU A 263 -9.47 -2.18 9.00
CA LEU A 263 -9.01 -2.29 7.61
C LEU A 263 -9.28 -3.67 7.00
N SER A 264 -9.18 -4.74 7.80
CA SER A 264 -9.25 -6.12 7.29
C SER A 264 -10.67 -6.69 7.26
N TYR A 265 -11.59 -6.22 8.11
CA TYR A 265 -12.89 -6.87 8.34
C TYR A 265 -14.10 -6.00 7.98
N THR A 266 -13.92 -4.70 7.69
CA THR A 266 -15.04 -3.93 7.20
C THR A 266 -15.02 -3.86 5.67
N PRO A 267 -16.08 -4.30 4.97
CA PRO A 267 -16.14 -4.25 3.51
C PRO A 267 -15.90 -2.85 2.96
N PHE A 268 -16.44 -1.85 3.64
CA PHE A 268 -16.30 -0.44 3.27
C PHE A 268 -14.83 0.01 3.25
N THR A 269 -14.08 -0.31 4.31
CA THR A 269 -12.67 0.07 4.41
C THR A 269 -11.76 -0.78 3.53
N GLN A 270 -12.07 -2.06 3.31
CA GLN A 270 -11.32 -2.90 2.38
C GLN A 270 -11.36 -2.31 0.95
N LEU A 271 -12.52 -1.87 0.47
CA LEU A 271 -12.63 -1.23 -0.84
C LEU A 271 -11.85 0.08 -0.91
N ILE A 272 -11.89 0.91 0.15
CA ILE A 272 -11.14 2.16 0.21
C ILE A 272 -9.64 1.88 0.16
N ASP A 273 -9.17 0.92 0.95
CA ASP A 273 -7.76 0.57 1.09
C ASP A 273 -7.19 0.06 -0.24
N GLU A 274 -7.81 -0.94 -0.84
CA GLU A 274 -7.39 -1.49 -2.13
C GLU A 274 -7.45 -0.45 -3.26
N TYR A 275 -8.54 0.32 -3.32
CA TYR A 275 -8.66 1.36 -4.34
C TYR A 275 -7.59 2.44 -4.18
N SER A 276 -7.24 2.79 -2.93
CA SER A 276 -6.15 3.73 -2.64
C SER A 276 -4.82 3.20 -3.12
N ALA A 277 -4.48 1.96 -2.80
CA ALA A 277 -3.21 1.33 -3.15
C ALA A 277 -3.00 1.30 -4.67
N HIS A 278 -4.00 0.84 -5.44
CA HIS A 278 -3.95 0.85 -6.90
C HIS A 278 -3.81 2.26 -7.50
N ASN A 279 -4.48 3.25 -6.91
CA ASN A 279 -4.34 4.64 -7.37
C ASN A 279 -2.97 5.23 -7.07
N VAL A 280 -2.36 4.89 -5.94
CA VAL A 280 -0.98 5.30 -5.62
C VAL A 280 -0.01 4.67 -6.60
N GLU A 281 -0.09 3.35 -6.79
CA GLU A 281 0.69 2.61 -7.76
C GLU A 281 0.68 3.30 -9.13
N GLY A 282 -0.50 3.61 -9.66
CA GLY A 282 -0.65 4.27 -10.95
C GLY A 282 -0.11 5.71 -11.03
N ARG A 283 0.27 6.31 -9.91
CA ARG A 283 0.91 7.64 -9.89
C ARG A 283 2.43 7.57 -9.97
N PHE A 284 3.01 6.42 -9.64
CA PHE A 284 4.45 6.17 -9.72
C PHE A 284 4.86 5.35 -10.93
N THR A 285 3.92 4.62 -11.52
CA THR A 285 4.10 3.85 -12.75
C THR A 285 3.56 4.60 -13.95
N ILE A 286 3.43 3.91 -15.09
CA ILE A 286 2.88 4.51 -16.30
C ILE A 286 1.35 4.46 -16.24
N PHE A 287 0.74 5.59 -16.54
CA PHE A 287 -0.71 5.71 -16.63
C PHE A 287 -1.30 4.65 -17.56
N GLY A 288 -2.29 3.92 -17.07
CA GLY A 288 -3.00 2.89 -17.82
C GLY A 288 -2.49 1.47 -17.62
N PHE A 289 -1.47 1.24 -16.79
CA PHE A 289 -0.92 -0.08 -16.47
C PHE A 289 -1.21 -0.52 -15.03
N GLN A 290 -2.22 0.06 -14.38
CA GLN A 290 -2.65 -0.39 -13.06
C GLN A 290 -3.42 -1.70 -13.15
N ASP A 291 -3.15 -2.57 -12.20
CA ASP A 291 -3.90 -3.81 -12.00
C ASP A 291 -4.91 -3.63 -10.86
N TYR A 292 -6.18 -3.48 -11.18
CA TYR A 292 -7.25 -3.37 -10.18
C TYR A 292 -7.86 -4.74 -9.81
N SER A 293 -7.15 -5.83 -10.05
CA SER A 293 -7.71 -7.18 -9.87
C SER A 293 -8.15 -7.47 -8.44
N SER A 294 -7.36 -7.09 -7.43
CA SER A 294 -7.72 -7.29 -6.02
C SER A 294 -8.93 -6.45 -5.63
N TYR A 295 -8.98 -5.18 -6.01
CA TYR A 295 -10.14 -4.33 -5.81
C TYR A 295 -11.42 -4.92 -6.46
N LEU A 296 -11.35 -5.33 -7.73
CA LEU A 296 -12.46 -5.91 -8.45
C LEU A 296 -12.92 -7.25 -7.86
N GLN A 297 -12.00 -8.03 -7.32
CA GLN A 297 -12.33 -9.25 -6.61
C GLN A 297 -13.18 -8.94 -5.37
N ILE A 298 -12.73 -8.02 -4.51
CA ILE A 298 -13.48 -7.61 -3.32
C ILE A 298 -14.83 -7.03 -3.70
N GLU A 299 -14.88 -6.11 -4.68
CA GLU A 299 -16.13 -5.55 -5.18
C GLU A 299 -17.11 -6.64 -5.62
N SER A 300 -16.63 -7.68 -6.31
CA SER A 300 -17.46 -8.79 -6.76
C SER A 300 -17.94 -9.70 -5.63
N GLU A 301 -17.13 -9.88 -4.58
CA GLU A 301 -17.49 -10.66 -3.38
C GLU A 301 -18.57 -9.94 -2.54
N LEU A 302 -18.60 -8.61 -2.61
CA LEU A 302 -19.57 -7.76 -1.91
C LEU A 302 -20.82 -7.44 -2.75
N ASP A 303 -20.99 -8.04 -3.94
CA ASP A 303 -22.15 -7.80 -4.80
C ASP A 303 -23.46 -8.10 -4.06
N GLY A 304 -24.28 -7.05 -3.91
CA GLY A 304 -25.53 -7.08 -3.18
C GLY A 304 -25.45 -6.81 -1.67
N GLU A 305 -24.27 -6.71 -1.07
CA GLU A 305 -24.09 -6.29 0.32
C GLU A 305 -23.97 -4.76 0.44
N MET A 306 -23.40 -4.11 -0.57
CA MET A 306 -23.28 -2.66 -0.65
C MET A 306 -24.06 -2.09 -1.83
N SER A 307 -24.61 -0.91 -1.67
CA SER A 307 -25.26 -0.19 -2.75
C SER A 307 -24.21 0.37 -3.73
N ARG A 308 -24.64 0.66 -4.96
CA ARG A 308 -23.77 1.27 -5.96
C ARG A 308 -23.23 2.63 -5.50
N GLU A 309 -24.06 3.41 -4.78
CA GLU A 309 -23.67 4.69 -4.22
C GLU A 309 -22.56 4.55 -3.18
N GLU A 310 -22.65 3.55 -2.30
CA GLU A 310 -21.61 3.24 -1.32
C GLU A 310 -20.29 2.86 -2.01
N ILE A 311 -20.33 2.04 -3.05
CA ILE A 311 -19.15 1.66 -3.84
C ILE A 311 -18.51 2.89 -4.50
N GLU A 312 -19.28 3.79 -5.10
CA GLU A 312 -18.74 5.02 -5.69
C GLU A 312 -18.13 5.96 -4.65
N ILE A 313 -18.69 5.99 -3.44
CA ILE A 313 -18.10 6.75 -2.32
C ILE A 313 -16.77 6.15 -1.91
N THR A 314 -16.64 4.82 -1.78
CA THR A 314 -15.35 4.19 -1.42
C THR A 314 -14.26 4.54 -2.42
N LYS A 315 -14.57 4.55 -3.72
CA LYS A 315 -13.63 4.97 -4.76
C LYS A 315 -13.16 6.42 -4.58
N SER A 316 -14.06 7.31 -4.24
CA SER A 316 -13.73 8.73 -4.07
C SER A 316 -12.92 9.00 -2.81
N ILE A 317 -13.24 8.30 -1.72
CA ILE A 317 -12.46 8.32 -0.49
C ILE A 317 -11.07 7.76 -0.76
N GLY A 318 -10.99 6.60 -1.42
CA GLY A 318 -9.73 5.96 -1.78
C GLY A 318 -8.85 6.83 -2.68
N ASN A 319 -9.45 7.52 -3.66
CA ASN A 319 -8.71 8.46 -4.50
C ASN A 319 -8.17 9.67 -3.70
N THR A 320 -8.90 10.12 -2.67
CA THR A 320 -8.45 11.20 -1.79
C THR A 320 -7.31 10.74 -0.88
N PHE A 321 -7.40 9.54 -0.31
CA PHE A 321 -6.27 8.94 0.42
C PHE A 321 -5.06 8.74 -0.48
N ALA A 322 -5.24 8.29 -1.71
CA ALA A 322 -4.15 8.08 -2.65
C ALA A 322 -3.34 9.35 -2.92
N LEU A 323 -3.96 10.53 -2.94
CA LEU A 323 -3.24 11.81 -3.04
C LEU A 323 -2.37 12.07 -1.81
N THR A 324 -2.89 11.78 -0.64
CA THR A 324 -2.14 11.94 0.61
C THR A 324 -0.97 10.96 0.69
N ILE A 325 -1.20 9.70 0.36
CA ILE A 325 -0.14 8.67 0.35
C ILE A 325 0.95 9.04 -0.65
N LYS A 326 0.55 9.45 -1.85
CA LYS A 326 1.48 9.98 -2.85
C LYS A 326 2.34 11.11 -2.29
N ASP A 327 1.72 12.08 -1.60
CA ASP A 327 2.43 13.20 -0.99
C ASP A 327 3.39 12.75 0.13
N VAL A 328 3.06 11.68 0.87
CA VAL A 328 3.97 11.04 1.84
C VAL A 328 5.16 10.42 1.12
N LEU A 329 4.91 9.62 0.09
CA LEU A 329 5.97 8.92 -0.67
C LEU A 329 6.88 9.90 -1.42
N GLU A 330 6.34 10.99 -1.97
CA GLU A 330 7.12 12.03 -2.66
C GLU A 330 8.08 12.79 -1.72
N SER A 331 7.97 12.62 -0.41
CA SER A 331 8.98 13.13 0.52
C SER A 331 10.30 12.34 0.49
N LEU A 332 10.28 11.12 -0.06
CA LEU A 332 11.44 10.24 -0.23
C LEU A 332 11.74 9.97 -1.70
N ILE A 333 10.71 9.71 -2.50
CA ILE A 333 10.84 9.44 -3.93
C ILE A 333 10.68 10.78 -4.67
N ASP A 334 11.80 11.39 -5.00
CA ASP A 334 11.80 12.66 -5.71
C ASP A 334 11.31 12.51 -7.16
N ARG A 335 11.28 13.63 -7.88
CA ARG A 335 10.79 13.66 -9.25
C ARG A 335 11.68 12.85 -10.20
N ASP A 336 12.98 12.92 -10.04
CA ASP A 336 13.93 12.30 -10.97
C ASP A 336 13.88 10.78 -10.80
N LEU A 337 13.90 10.27 -9.58
CA LEU A 337 13.72 8.84 -9.31
C LEU A 337 12.35 8.32 -9.79
N ARG A 338 11.30 9.14 -9.71
CA ARG A 338 9.98 8.75 -10.22
C ARG A 338 9.97 8.64 -11.75
N GLU A 339 10.67 9.49 -12.48
CA GLU A 339 10.81 9.34 -13.93
C GLU A 339 11.66 8.11 -14.27
N ASP A 340 12.72 7.82 -13.52
CA ASP A 340 13.52 6.60 -13.67
C ASP A 340 12.68 5.32 -13.48
N ILE A 341 11.79 5.29 -12.47
CA ILE A 341 10.83 4.19 -12.25
C ILE A 341 9.95 3.99 -13.48
N LYS A 342 9.41 5.06 -14.04
CA LYS A 342 8.56 4.99 -15.23
C LYS A 342 9.31 4.50 -16.45
N ASP A 343 10.53 4.98 -16.66
CA ASP A 343 11.36 4.59 -17.80
C ASP A 343 11.73 3.10 -17.70
N GLN A 344 12.07 2.62 -16.51
CA GLN A 344 12.31 1.18 -16.28
C GLN A 344 11.06 0.37 -16.53
N PHE A 345 9.91 0.80 -16.01
CA PHE A 345 8.63 0.13 -16.24
C PHE A 345 8.29 0.06 -17.74
N MET A 346 8.51 1.15 -18.50
CA MET A 346 8.32 1.17 -19.95
C MET A 346 9.21 0.17 -20.67
N SER A 347 10.46 0.06 -20.27
CA SER A 347 11.40 -0.91 -20.83
C SER A 347 10.89 -2.35 -20.66
N ASP A 348 10.48 -2.69 -19.44
CA ASP A 348 10.01 -4.04 -19.11
C ASP A 348 8.67 -4.37 -19.78
N VAL A 349 7.77 -3.39 -19.93
CA VAL A 349 6.47 -3.58 -20.59
C VAL A 349 6.61 -3.80 -22.09
N LEU A 350 7.54 -3.12 -22.77
CA LEU A 350 7.78 -3.29 -24.20
C LEU A 350 8.20 -4.73 -24.54
N ASP A 351 8.83 -5.41 -23.60
CA ASP A 351 9.21 -6.82 -23.74
C ASP A 351 8.06 -7.80 -23.44
N ARG A 352 6.88 -7.29 -23.01
CA ARG A 352 5.71 -8.09 -22.66
C ARG A 352 4.48 -7.70 -23.50
N PRO A 353 4.31 -8.24 -24.71
CA PRO A 353 3.24 -7.83 -25.65
C PRO A 353 1.80 -8.11 -25.15
N ASN A 354 1.64 -8.85 -24.06
CA ASN A 354 0.34 -9.25 -23.50
C ASN A 354 -0.05 -8.51 -22.21
N TYR A 355 0.64 -7.44 -21.84
CA TYR A 355 0.27 -6.66 -20.66
C TYR A 355 -1.04 -5.89 -20.94
N ALA A 356 -2.09 -6.23 -20.21
CA ALA A 356 -3.38 -5.56 -20.35
C ALA A 356 -3.38 -4.27 -19.50
N ALA A 357 -3.49 -3.13 -20.16
CA ALA A 357 -3.76 -1.88 -19.49
C ALA A 357 -5.21 -1.84 -19.01
N LEU A 358 -5.45 -1.74 -17.71
CA LEU A 358 -6.76 -1.46 -17.15
C LEU A 358 -7.00 0.05 -17.12
N ARG A 359 -8.22 0.44 -17.47
CA ARG A 359 -8.60 1.85 -17.55
C ARG A 359 -8.83 2.40 -16.15
N MET A 360 -8.09 3.46 -15.77
CA MET A 360 -8.43 4.23 -14.58
C MET A 360 -9.81 4.86 -14.74
N GLU A 361 -10.70 4.63 -13.79
CA GLU A 361 -11.89 5.45 -13.64
C GLU A 361 -11.49 6.81 -13.06
N ASN A 362 -12.01 7.90 -13.66
CA ASN A 362 -11.85 9.24 -13.11
C ASN A 362 -12.74 9.39 -11.88
N CYS A 363 -12.24 8.99 -10.72
CA CYS A 363 -12.94 9.22 -9.47
C CYS A 363 -12.71 10.64 -8.96
N GLN A 364 -13.70 11.17 -8.30
CA GLN A 364 -13.64 12.51 -7.74
C GLN A 364 -12.72 12.52 -6.51
N ILE A 365 -12.13 13.68 -6.25
CA ILE A 365 -11.40 13.96 -5.03
C ILE A 365 -12.35 14.72 -4.13
N LEU A 366 -12.48 14.28 -2.89
CA LEU A 366 -13.33 14.95 -1.92
C LEU A 366 -12.67 16.28 -1.49
N ASN A 367 -13.51 17.28 -1.21
CA ASN A 367 -13.04 18.47 -0.51
C ASN A 367 -12.76 18.14 0.97
N ASP A 368 -12.16 19.08 1.70
CA ASP A 368 -11.76 18.87 3.09
C ASP A 368 -12.94 18.45 3.99
N GLU A 369 -14.10 19.06 3.84
CA GLU A 369 -15.28 18.74 4.63
C GLU A 369 -15.83 17.34 4.30
N GLY A 370 -15.93 17.00 3.02
CA GLY A 370 -16.38 15.69 2.57
C GLY A 370 -15.39 14.59 3.00
N PHE A 371 -14.09 14.88 2.94
CA PHE A 371 -13.07 13.93 3.39
C PHE A 371 -13.12 13.70 4.89
N ILE A 372 -13.27 14.75 5.69
CA ILE A 372 -13.43 14.62 7.14
C ILE A 372 -14.70 13.82 7.50
N LYS A 373 -15.82 14.05 6.80
CA LYS A 373 -17.03 13.24 6.97
C LYS A 373 -16.80 11.77 6.62
N SER A 374 -16.03 11.49 5.59
CA SER A 374 -15.71 10.09 5.22
C SER A 374 -14.81 9.39 6.24
N ILE A 375 -13.88 10.08 6.87
CA ILE A 375 -13.13 9.55 8.02
C ILE A 375 -14.09 9.12 9.13
N TRP A 376 -15.08 9.96 9.42
CA TRP A 376 -16.08 9.61 10.41
C TRP A 376 -16.91 8.37 10.02
N LEU A 377 -17.30 8.21 8.74
CA LEU A 377 -17.96 6.99 8.24
C LEU A 377 -17.08 5.75 8.46
N ILE A 378 -15.80 5.81 8.08
CA ILE A 378 -14.84 4.73 8.29
C ILE A 378 -14.79 4.32 9.76
N LEU A 379 -14.62 5.29 10.65
CA LEU A 379 -14.49 5.01 12.08
C LEU A 379 -15.80 4.45 12.67
N ASN A 380 -16.95 5.00 12.26
CA ASN A 380 -18.22 4.50 12.75
C ASN A 380 -18.49 3.06 12.30
N ASP A 381 -18.32 2.78 11.01
CA ASP A 381 -18.46 1.43 10.46
C ASP A 381 -17.48 0.46 11.15
N GLY A 382 -16.22 0.85 11.24
CA GLY A 382 -15.19 0.04 11.86
C GLY A 382 -15.44 -0.28 13.32
N PHE A 383 -15.87 0.70 14.12
CA PHE A 383 -16.19 0.46 15.53
C PHE A 383 -17.49 -0.37 15.71
N GLU A 384 -18.47 -0.24 14.82
CA GLU A 384 -19.65 -1.09 14.83
C GLU A 384 -19.28 -2.55 14.56
N VAL A 385 -18.45 -2.81 13.56
CA VAL A 385 -17.96 -4.15 13.23
C VAL A 385 -17.08 -4.70 14.35
N ALA A 386 -16.16 -3.89 14.91
CA ALA A 386 -15.32 -4.32 16.03
C ALA A 386 -16.12 -4.71 17.26
N THR A 387 -17.14 -3.90 17.64
CA THR A 387 -18.02 -4.22 18.78
C THR A 387 -18.86 -5.47 18.55
N SER A 388 -19.25 -5.74 17.31
CA SER A 388 -19.99 -6.94 16.93
C SER A 388 -19.12 -8.21 16.94
N ASN A 389 -17.80 -8.05 16.88
CA ASN A 389 -16.83 -9.14 16.82
C ASN A 389 -15.93 -9.25 18.06
N MET A 390 -16.40 -8.83 19.22
CA MET A 390 -15.65 -8.86 20.49
C MET A 390 -15.02 -10.23 20.80
N ASP A 391 -15.67 -11.32 20.41
CA ASP A 391 -15.14 -12.67 20.57
C ASP A 391 -13.82 -12.92 19.81
N TYR A 392 -13.59 -12.21 18.71
CA TYR A 392 -12.33 -12.28 17.95
C TYR A 392 -11.18 -11.75 18.80
N PHE A 393 -11.35 -10.59 19.39
CA PHE A 393 -10.32 -9.94 20.21
C PHE A 393 -10.01 -10.69 21.51
N THR A 394 -11.04 -11.28 22.15
CA THR A 394 -10.85 -12.06 23.38
C THR A 394 -10.17 -13.41 23.17
N LYS A 395 -10.11 -13.91 21.92
CA LYS A 395 -9.46 -15.18 21.60
C LYS A 395 -8.04 -15.02 21.06
N ASN A 396 -7.72 -13.85 20.50
CA ASN A 396 -6.47 -13.62 19.78
C ASN A 396 -5.52 -12.62 20.49
N LEU A 397 -5.92 -12.07 21.62
CA LEU A 397 -5.12 -11.29 22.55
C LEU A 397 -5.00 -12.03 23.89
#